data_4571b0ad48af1017cae3539db1d59724
#
_entry.id   4571b0ad48af1017cae3539db1d59724
#
_cell.length_a   1.000
_cell.length_b   1.000
_cell.length_c   1.000
_cell.angle_alpha   90.00
_cell.angle_beta   90.00
_cell.angle_gamma   90.00
#
_symmetry.space_group_name_H-M   'P 1'
#
loop_
_entity.id
_entity.type
_entity.pdbx_description
1 polymer ?
#
loop_
_entity_poly.entity_id
_entity_poly.type
_entity_poly.pdbx_seq_one_letter_code
_entity_poly.pdbx_strand_id
1 'polypeptide(L)'
;MKGQPEAVGTPLIRTDFSDPAGWEALRTAVETPNEDDFLAHVHVVDDQAYRDMTAEQLLPSIGPHSLFIVADRRAMSRSGWPLLCIYRGGQRTEQLRVIAGELWSIENNISLGNMDWDEFTRAADDDGVFRGF
;
A
#
# COMPACT_ATOMS: atom_id res chain seq x y z
N MET A 1 -3.25 4.60 -26.72
CA MET A 1 -3.07 4.67 -26.13
C MET A 1 -2.84 4.39 -25.36
N LYS A 2 -2.73 4.55 -25.38
CA LYS A 2 -2.41 4.47 -24.59
C LYS A 2 -2.13 4.26 -23.68
N GLY A 3 -1.91 4.21 -23.46
CA GLY A 3 -1.59 4.18 -22.60
C GLY A 3 -1.45 4.06 -21.77
N GLN A 4 -1.31 4.19 -21.51
CA GLN A 4 -1.13 4.24 -20.60
C GLN A 4 -0.65 4.15 -19.63
N PRO A 5 -0.30 4.42 -19.71
CA PRO A 5 0.74 4.33 -18.79
C PRO A 5 0.35 4.41 -17.40
N GLU A 6 -0.64 4.68 -17.34
CA GLU A 6 -1.16 4.71 -16.18
C GLU A 6 -0.93 3.54 -15.42
N ALA A 7 -0.56 2.60 -16.00
CA ALA A 7 -0.21 1.39 -15.31
C ALA A 7 1.11 1.52 -14.58
N VAL A 8 1.61 2.71 -14.46
CA VAL A 8 2.86 2.96 -13.76
C VAL A 8 2.58 3.12 -12.29
N GLY A 9 3.20 2.30 -11.48
CA GLY A 9 3.06 2.37 -10.04
C GLY A 9 2.04 1.43 -9.46
N THR A 10 2.23 1.12 -8.20
CA THR A 10 1.34 0.26 -7.44
C THR A 10 0.15 1.08 -6.94
N PRO A 11 -1.08 0.61 -7.10
CA PRO A 11 -2.24 1.39 -6.65
C PRO A 11 -2.23 1.62 -5.14
N LEU A 12 -2.41 2.87 -4.74
CA LEU A 12 -2.65 3.26 -3.35
C LEU A 12 -4.07 3.84 -3.32
N ILE A 13 -5.00 3.09 -2.75
CA ILE A 13 -6.42 3.39 -2.82
C ILE A 13 -6.91 3.96 -1.50
N ARG A 14 -7.46 5.16 -1.55
CA ARG A 14 -8.08 5.79 -0.38
C ARG A 14 -9.48 5.24 -0.19
N THR A 15 -9.77 4.66 0.97
CA THR A 15 -11.11 4.17 1.29
C THR A 15 -11.75 4.91 2.46
N ASP A 16 -10.97 5.62 3.28
CA ASP A 16 -11.51 6.40 4.39
C ASP A 16 -11.48 7.88 4.02
N PHE A 17 -12.65 8.49 3.99
CA PHE A 17 -12.81 9.90 3.64
C PHE A 17 -13.27 10.74 4.83
N SER A 18 -13.20 10.17 6.05
CA SER A 18 -13.65 10.85 7.26
C SER A 18 -12.63 11.84 7.83
N ASP A 19 -11.37 11.76 7.39
CA ASP A 19 -10.28 12.58 7.95
C ASP A 19 -9.39 13.12 6.84
N PRO A 20 -9.78 14.24 6.21
CA PRO A 20 -8.97 14.83 5.13
C PRO A 20 -7.55 15.20 5.57
N ALA A 21 -7.39 15.70 6.79
CA ALA A 21 -6.06 16.08 7.28
C ALA A 21 -5.17 14.84 7.47
N GLY A 22 -5.75 13.76 7.99
CA GLY A 22 -5.03 12.49 8.13
C GLY A 22 -4.62 11.92 6.79
N TRP A 23 -5.50 12.02 5.79
CA TRP A 23 -5.17 11.58 4.44
C TRP A 23 -3.98 12.35 3.87
N GLU A 24 -3.98 13.69 4.00
CA GLU A 24 -2.88 14.50 3.47
C GLU A 24 -1.57 14.18 4.19
N ALA A 25 -1.62 13.97 5.50
CA ALA A 25 -0.42 13.61 6.26
C ALA A 25 0.12 12.25 5.83
N LEU A 26 -0.75 11.26 5.66
CA LEU A 26 -0.36 9.93 5.20
C LEU A 26 0.25 10.01 3.81
N ARG A 27 -0.41 10.74 2.92
CA ARG A 27 0.06 10.89 1.55
C ARG A 27 1.44 11.54 1.51
N THR A 28 1.65 12.58 2.32
CA THR A 28 2.95 13.23 2.42
C THR A 28 4.02 12.24 2.91
N ALA A 29 3.69 11.43 3.90
CA ALA A 29 4.63 10.43 4.42
C ALA A 29 5.02 9.41 3.34
N VAL A 30 4.06 8.98 2.54
CA VAL A 30 4.31 8.01 1.46
C VAL A 30 5.17 8.64 0.36
N GLU A 31 4.94 9.92 0.06
CA GLU A 31 5.61 10.61 -1.03
C GLU A 31 6.96 11.21 -0.63
N THR A 32 7.38 11.05 0.62
CA THR A 32 8.64 11.56 1.11
C THR A 32 9.71 10.45 1.05
N PRO A 33 10.80 10.65 0.29
CA PRO A 33 11.87 9.65 0.27
C PRO A 33 12.49 9.47 1.64
N ASN A 34 13.04 8.28 1.89
CA ASN A 34 13.74 8.04 3.15
C ASN A 34 15.15 8.65 3.09
N GLU A 35 15.96 8.41 4.14
CA GLU A 35 17.32 8.97 4.22
C GLU A 35 18.23 8.55 3.06
N ASP A 36 17.93 7.42 2.44
CA ASP A 36 18.71 6.90 1.32
C ASP A 36 18.06 7.22 -0.03
N ASP A 37 17.09 8.12 -0.06
CA ASP A 37 16.34 8.52 -1.26
C ASP A 37 15.50 7.40 -1.87
N PHE A 38 15.14 6.38 -1.11
CA PHE A 38 14.22 5.36 -1.58
C PHE A 38 12.77 5.83 -1.44
N LEU A 39 11.96 5.49 -2.41
CA LEU A 39 10.58 5.92 -2.49
C LEU A 39 9.73 4.83 -3.10
N ALA A 40 8.54 4.60 -2.55
CA ALA A 40 7.58 3.68 -3.15
C ALA A 40 7.01 4.30 -4.42
N HIS A 41 6.93 3.51 -5.48
CA HIS A 41 6.30 3.94 -6.72
C HIS A 41 4.81 3.62 -6.65
N VAL A 42 4.02 4.59 -6.21
CA VAL A 42 2.58 4.39 -6.06
C VAL A 42 1.81 5.28 -7.04
N HIS A 43 0.65 4.75 -7.43
CA HIS A 43 -0.34 5.49 -8.19
C HIS A 43 -1.52 5.75 -7.25
N VAL A 44 -1.71 7.00 -6.85
CA VAL A 44 -2.74 7.36 -5.87
C VAL A 44 -4.11 7.35 -6.51
N VAL A 45 -5.04 6.60 -5.91
CA VAL A 45 -6.43 6.55 -6.35
C VAL A 45 -7.28 7.19 -5.26
N ASP A 46 -7.63 8.47 -5.47
CA ASP A 46 -8.41 9.25 -4.53
C ASP A 46 -9.79 9.49 -5.14
N ASP A 47 -10.65 8.50 -5.02
CA ASP A 47 -11.96 8.50 -5.67
C ASP A 47 -13.01 8.02 -4.68
N GLN A 48 -14.03 8.83 -4.47
CA GLN A 48 -15.12 8.54 -3.55
C GLN A 48 -15.88 7.26 -3.90
N ALA A 49 -15.74 6.76 -5.12
CA ALA A 49 -16.35 5.48 -5.50
C ALA A 49 -15.83 4.32 -4.65
N TYR A 50 -14.65 4.47 -4.06
CA TYR A 50 -14.06 3.42 -3.23
C TYR A 50 -14.30 3.62 -1.73
N ARG A 51 -15.09 4.61 -1.37
CA ARG A 51 -15.37 4.94 0.01
C ARG A 51 -15.90 3.73 0.77
N ASP A 52 -15.25 3.46 1.90
CA ASP A 52 -15.62 2.38 2.83
C ASP A 52 -15.57 0.97 2.24
N MET A 53 -14.94 0.80 1.09
CA MET A 53 -14.79 -0.54 0.51
C MET A 53 -13.76 -1.35 1.28
N THR A 54 -14.04 -2.64 1.42
CA THR A 54 -13.08 -3.58 2.02
C THR A 54 -12.09 -4.05 0.96
N ALA A 55 -11.02 -4.69 1.42
CA ALA A 55 -10.04 -5.26 0.50
C ALA A 55 -10.67 -6.22 -0.49
N GLU A 56 -11.60 -7.06 -0.01
CA GLU A 56 -12.28 -8.02 -0.87
C GLU A 56 -13.13 -7.34 -1.93
N GLN A 57 -13.79 -6.25 -1.55
CA GLN A 57 -14.61 -5.50 -2.50
C GLN A 57 -13.76 -4.79 -3.56
N LEU A 58 -12.50 -4.48 -3.23
CA LEU A 58 -11.60 -3.81 -4.16
C LEU A 58 -10.99 -4.76 -5.18
N LEU A 59 -10.90 -6.05 -4.87
CA LEU A 59 -10.23 -7.02 -5.74
C LEU A 59 -10.65 -6.97 -7.21
N PRO A 60 -11.95 -6.92 -7.53
CA PRO A 60 -12.34 -6.88 -8.95
C PRO A 60 -11.89 -5.62 -9.68
N SER A 61 -11.64 -4.53 -8.95
CA SER A 61 -11.27 -3.24 -9.55
C SER A 61 -9.78 -3.06 -9.73
N ILE A 62 -8.97 -3.98 -9.20
CA ILE A 62 -7.52 -3.82 -9.18
C ILE A 62 -6.89 -4.21 -10.52
N GLY A 63 -7.55 -5.07 -11.27
CA GLY A 63 -7.01 -5.53 -12.54
C GLY A 63 -5.82 -6.47 -12.34
N PRO A 64 -4.77 -6.33 -13.16
CA PRO A 64 -3.68 -7.31 -13.16
C PRO A 64 -2.64 -7.11 -12.05
N HIS A 65 -2.82 -6.12 -11.20
CA HIS A 65 -1.81 -5.85 -10.17
C HIS A 65 -1.72 -6.98 -9.14
N SER A 66 -0.50 -7.41 -8.83
CA SER A 66 -0.28 -8.42 -7.81
C SER A 66 -0.17 -7.80 -6.42
N LEU A 67 0.16 -6.52 -6.34
CA LEU A 67 0.27 -5.79 -5.08
C LEU A 67 -0.55 -4.53 -5.18
N PHE A 68 -1.37 -4.25 -4.17
CA PHE A 68 -2.01 -2.94 -4.04
C PHE A 68 -2.09 -2.56 -2.57
N ILE A 69 -2.28 -1.28 -2.32
CA ILE A 69 -2.18 -0.68 -1.00
C ILE A 69 -3.46 0.06 -0.70
N VAL A 70 -3.96 -0.06 0.53
CA VAL A 70 -5.20 0.58 0.94
C VAL A 70 -4.94 1.53 2.10
N ALA A 71 -5.37 2.78 1.94
CA ALA A 71 -5.36 3.78 3.00
C ALA A 71 -6.73 3.80 3.64
N ASP A 72 -6.93 2.94 4.63
CA ASP A 72 -8.17 2.81 5.36
C ASP A 72 -8.13 3.62 6.67
N ARG A 73 -9.18 3.53 7.46
CA ARG A 73 -9.27 4.29 8.71
C ARG A 73 -8.11 3.97 9.66
N ARG A 74 -7.76 2.69 9.78
CA ARG A 74 -6.68 2.28 10.68
C ARG A 74 -5.35 2.89 10.22
N ALA A 75 -5.11 2.96 8.91
CA ALA A 75 -3.89 3.55 8.38
C ALA A 75 -3.77 5.02 8.75
N MET A 76 -4.89 5.73 8.80
CA MET A 76 -4.89 7.16 9.08
C MET A 76 -4.95 7.50 10.56
N SER A 77 -5.36 6.57 11.39
CA SER A 77 -5.59 6.85 12.81
C SER A 77 -4.49 6.33 13.73
N ARG A 78 -3.46 5.68 13.18
CA ARG A 78 -2.38 5.11 13.97
C ARG A 78 -1.07 5.76 13.62
N SER A 79 -0.19 5.82 14.63
CA SER A 79 1.17 6.33 14.46
C SER A 79 1.91 5.50 13.41
N GLY A 80 2.69 6.16 12.56
CA GLY A 80 3.45 5.50 11.51
C GLY A 80 2.66 5.22 10.24
N TRP A 81 1.36 5.49 10.24
CA TRP A 81 0.49 5.27 9.06
C TRP A 81 0.60 3.84 8.55
N PRO A 82 0.07 2.84 9.31
CA PRO A 82 0.18 1.44 8.91
C PRO A 82 -0.79 1.10 7.78
N LEU A 83 -0.30 1.27 6.56
CA LEU A 83 -1.07 1.00 5.34
C LEU A 83 -1.31 -0.50 5.17
N LEU A 84 -2.46 -0.83 4.61
CA LEU A 84 -2.81 -2.22 4.34
C LEU A 84 -2.31 -2.61 2.95
N CYS A 85 -1.29 -3.47 2.91
CA CYS A 85 -0.77 -4.00 1.67
C CYS A 85 -1.43 -5.34 1.39
N ILE A 86 -1.91 -5.51 0.17
CA ILE A 86 -2.61 -6.72 -0.24
C ILE A 86 -1.89 -7.32 -1.42
N TYR A 87 -1.50 -8.59 -1.27
CA TYR A 87 -0.73 -9.30 -2.28
C TYR A 87 -1.54 -10.46 -2.84
N ARG A 88 -1.63 -10.52 -4.16
CA ARG A 88 -2.26 -11.63 -4.84
C ARG A 88 -1.16 -12.48 -5.47
N GLY A 89 -0.83 -13.58 -4.82
CA GLY A 89 0.18 -14.51 -5.31
C GLY A 89 -0.48 -15.83 -5.68
N GLY A 90 -0.51 -16.16 -6.95
CA GLY A 90 -1.15 -17.37 -7.42
C GLY A 90 -2.65 -17.33 -7.12
N GLN A 91 -3.14 -18.29 -6.36
CA GLN A 91 -4.56 -18.35 -6.03
C GLN A 91 -4.86 -17.79 -4.65
N ARG A 92 -3.86 -17.22 -3.98
CA ARG A 92 -4.02 -16.73 -2.61
C ARG A 92 -3.94 -15.22 -2.57
N THR A 93 -4.68 -14.65 -1.63
CA THR A 93 -4.63 -13.23 -1.33
C THR A 93 -4.21 -13.09 0.12
N GLU A 94 -3.14 -12.34 0.38
CA GLU A 94 -2.62 -12.15 1.72
C GLU A 94 -2.52 -10.66 2.03
N GLN A 95 -2.52 -10.35 3.33
CA GLN A 95 -2.50 -8.96 3.78
C GLN A 95 -1.39 -8.75 4.80
N LEU A 96 -0.82 -7.54 4.78
CA LEU A 96 0.20 -7.15 5.74
C LEU A 96 0.12 -5.65 5.95
N ARG A 97 0.15 -5.20 7.21
CA ARG A 97 0.25 -3.77 7.49
C ARG A 97 1.71 -3.34 7.41
N VAL A 98 1.97 -2.21 6.75
CA VAL A 98 3.32 -1.68 6.55
C VAL A 98 3.29 -0.19 6.83
N ILE A 99 4.17 0.29 7.72
CA ILE A 99 4.21 1.73 8.00
C ILE A 99 4.66 2.49 6.76
N ALA A 100 4.19 3.73 6.63
CA ALA A 100 4.47 4.53 5.43
C ALA A 100 5.97 4.65 5.16
N GLY A 101 6.78 4.77 6.20
CA GLY A 101 8.21 4.92 6.05
C GLY A 101 8.92 3.69 5.49
N GLU A 102 8.28 2.51 5.53
CA GLU A 102 8.84 1.27 4.99
C GLU A 102 8.11 0.78 3.76
N LEU A 103 7.14 1.55 3.26
CA LEU A 103 6.38 1.15 2.10
C LEU A 103 7.27 0.95 0.87
N TRP A 104 8.31 1.76 0.73
CA TRP A 104 9.25 1.65 -0.37
C TRP A 104 9.89 0.25 -0.42
N SER A 105 10.17 -0.31 0.74
CA SER A 105 10.87 -1.59 0.83
C SER A 105 10.03 -2.72 0.24
N ILE A 106 8.77 -2.83 0.66
CA ILE A 106 7.92 -3.90 0.16
C ILE A 106 7.52 -3.64 -1.30
N GLU A 107 7.18 -2.40 -1.64
CA GLU A 107 6.74 -2.08 -2.99
C GLU A 107 7.85 -2.31 -4.01
N ASN A 108 9.04 -1.82 -3.74
CA ASN A 108 10.16 -1.98 -4.66
C ASN A 108 10.58 -3.45 -4.80
N ASN A 109 10.71 -4.16 -3.69
CA ASN A 109 11.22 -5.52 -3.73
C ASN A 109 10.23 -6.53 -4.30
N ILE A 110 8.94 -6.34 -4.01
CA ILE A 110 7.92 -7.22 -4.58
C ILE A 110 7.74 -6.92 -6.06
N SER A 111 7.67 -5.65 -6.44
CA SER A 111 7.47 -5.26 -7.84
C SER A 111 8.62 -5.69 -8.74
N LEU A 112 9.84 -5.67 -8.21
CA LEU A 112 11.02 -6.07 -8.97
C LEU A 112 11.35 -7.56 -8.85
N GLY A 113 10.62 -8.29 -8.01
CA GLY A 113 10.86 -9.71 -7.81
C GLY A 113 12.12 -10.05 -7.04
N ASN A 114 12.64 -9.08 -6.26
CA ASN A 114 13.86 -9.27 -5.49
C ASN A 114 13.66 -10.04 -4.20
N MET A 115 12.46 -9.97 -3.63
CA MET A 115 12.14 -10.62 -2.36
C MET A 115 10.76 -11.25 -2.43
N ASP A 116 10.56 -12.30 -1.66
CA ASP A 116 9.27 -12.96 -1.55
C ASP A 116 8.41 -12.29 -0.48
N TRP A 117 7.11 -12.34 -0.69
CA TRP A 117 6.14 -11.80 0.27
C TRP A 117 6.35 -12.35 1.69
N ASP A 118 6.67 -13.64 1.80
CA ASP A 118 6.85 -14.27 3.10
C ASP A 118 8.00 -13.68 3.91
N GLU A 119 9.00 -13.10 3.25
CA GLU A 119 10.11 -12.48 3.97
C GLU A 119 9.64 -11.28 4.76
N PHE A 120 8.66 -10.54 4.22
CA PHE A 120 8.09 -9.39 4.92
C PHE A 120 7.16 -9.81 6.03
N THR A 121 6.32 -10.83 5.79
CA THR A 121 5.39 -11.28 6.83
C THR A 121 6.12 -11.85 8.02
N ARG A 122 7.24 -12.54 7.80
CA ARG A 122 8.04 -13.07 8.89
C ARG A 122 8.76 -11.99 9.70
N ALA A 123 8.99 -10.84 9.09
CA ALA A 123 9.67 -9.72 9.75
C ALA A 123 8.71 -8.77 10.45
N ALA A 124 7.40 -9.00 10.32
CA ALA A 124 6.40 -8.16 10.98
C ALA A 124 6.51 -8.30 12.48
N ASP A 125 6.20 -7.22 13.19
CA ASP A 125 6.16 -7.23 14.64
C ASP A 125 4.95 -8.02 15.15
N ASP A 126 4.89 -8.22 16.46
CA ASP A 126 3.83 -9.05 17.07
C ASP A 126 2.43 -8.52 16.78
N ASP A 127 2.29 -7.23 16.48
CA ASP A 127 0.99 -6.65 16.15
C ASP A 127 0.62 -6.79 14.66
N GLY A 128 1.44 -7.50 13.91
CA GLY A 128 1.16 -7.72 12.49
C GLY A 128 1.59 -6.58 11.58
N VAL A 129 2.39 -5.65 12.08
CA VAL A 129 2.84 -4.49 11.30
C VAL A 129 4.31 -4.61 10.98
N PHE A 130 4.65 -4.48 9.71
CA PHE A 130 6.04 -4.46 9.27
C PHE A 130 6.62 -3.06 9.45
N ARG A 131 7.68 -2.95 10.23
CA ARG A 131 8.34 -1.67 10.53
C ARG A 131 9.80 -1.65 10.09
N GLY A 132 10.18 -2.54 9.20
CA GLY A 132 11.55 -2.63 8.71
C GLY A 132 12.23 -3.91 9.18
N PHE A 133 13.32 -4.22 8.52
CA PHE A 133 14.11 -5.40 8.86
C PHE A 133 15.07 -5.13 10.01
#